data_2cd910e2f9fe37ee9c10f2d9cd3978fa
#
_entry.id   2cd910e2f9fe37ee9c10f2d9cd3978fa
#
_cell.length_a   1.000
_cell.length_b   1.000
_cell.length_c   1.000
_cell.angle_alpha   90.00
_cell.angle_beta   90.00
_cell.angle_gamma   90.00
#
_symmetry.space_group_name_H-M   'P 1'
#
loop_
_entity.id
_entity.type
_entity.pdbx_description
1 polymer ?
#
loop_
_entity_poly.entity_id
_entity_poly.type
_entity_poly.pdbx_seq_one_letter_code
_entity_poly.pdbx_strand_id
1 'polypeptide(L)'
;MNAKKFVKQWSGRGYEKGEAQIFWLSLLRDVFDVDEPENFIRFEVPIPHGFIDALISNTKVLIEQKSSSVNLDDEEIFLQAKRYNDTLEFSRKARWIVTCNFKEFRVFDMDKKFPERDPLKIFLFELPKKFPALNFLVELKDKISLERELSIKAGAIVAKIYGGLRAELKIQTPDALSDLNKLCVRLVFCLYAESIDIFGKHKIFREYLRGSRNIRQDLL
;
A
#
# COMPACT_ATOMS: atom_id res chain seq x y z
N MET A 1 -13.14 -6.61 -19.58
CA MET A 1 -13.02 -7.13 -18.19
C MET A 1 -14.02 -8.24 -17.93
N ASN A 2 -13.59 -9.46 -17.65
CA ASN A 2 -14.51 -10.60 -17.49
C ASN A 2 -14.13 -11.52 -16.31
N ALA A 3 -14.06 -10.95 -15.11
CA ALA A 3 -13.71 -11.69 -13.89
C ALA A 3 -14.62 -12.91 -13.63
N LYS A 4 -15.91 -12.85 -14.04
CA LYS A 4 -16.83 -14.00 -13.92
C LYS A 4 -16.41 -15.16 -14.82
N LYS A 5 -15.98 -14.87 -16.06
CA LYS A 5 -15.49 -15.87 -17.01
C LYS A 5 -14.19 -16.49 -16.49
N PHE A 6 -13.27 -15.68 -15.99
CA PHE A 6 -12.03 -16.11 -15.37
C PHE A 6 -12.29 -17.08 -14.21
N VAL A 7 -13.16 -16.74 -13.27
CA VAL A 7 -13.53 -17.62 -12.15
C VAL A 7 -14.09 -18.95 -12.64
N LYS A 8 -15.00 -18.94 -13.63
CA LYS A 8 -15.56 -20.17 -14.21
C LYS A 8 -14.48 -21.05 -14.85
N GLN A 9 -13.52 -20.46 -15.54
CA GLN A 9 -12.43 -21.15 -16.21
C GLN A 9 -11.48 -21.84 -15.22
N TRP A 10 -11.23 -21.20 -14.07
CA TRP A 10 -10.22 -21.64 -13.09
C TRP A 10 -10.80 -22.41 -11.91
N SER A 11 -12.12 -22.45 -11.75
CA SER A 11 -12.77 -23.26 -10.72
C SER A 11 -12.48 -24.75 -10.94
N GLY A 12 -11.95 -25.40 -9.89
CA GLY A 12 -11.60 -26.82 -9.93
C GLY A 12 -10.25 -27.16 -10.55
N ARG A 13 -9.49 -26.18 -11.03
CA ARG A 13 -8.12 -26.32 -11.53
C ARG A 13 -7.12 -25.98 -10.44
N GLY A 14 -5.84 -26.25 -10.69
CA GLY A 14 -4.82 -25.88 -9.72
C GLY A 14 -3.58 -26.75 -9.70
N TYR A 15 -3.13 -27.19 -10.89
CA TYR A 15 -1.85 -27.86 -11.06
C TYR A 15 -0.74 -26.80 -11.23
N GLU A 16 0.03 -26.57 -10.16
CA GLU A 16 1.03 -25.51 -10.07
C GLU A 16 2.00 -25.49 -11.26
N LYS A 17 2.71 -26.60 -11.51
CA LYS A 17 3.75 -26.67 -12.54
C LYS A 17 3.26 -26.46 -13.97
N GLY A 18 2.02 -26.82 -14.27
CA GLY A 18 1.47 -26.73 -15.63
C GLY A 18 0.53 -25.56 -15.85
N GLU A 19 -0.02 -24.96 -14.80
CA GLU A 19 -1.11 -24.01 -14.91
C GLU A 19 -0.78 -22.62 -14.33
N ALA A 20 0.25 -22.47 -13.48
CA ALA A 20 0.54 -21.22 -12.80
C ALA A 20 0.77 -20.04 -13.76
N GLN A 21 1.60 -20.22 -14.77
CA GLN A 21 1.90 -19.15 -15.73
C GLN A 21 0.64 -18.76 -16.52
N ILE A 22 -0.13 -19.74 -16.98
CA ILE A 22 -1.37 -19.51 -17.74
C ILE A 22 -2.41 -18.79 -16.85
N PHE A 23 -2.50 -19.16 -15.57
CA PHE A 23 -3.37 -18.53 -14.60
C PHE A 23 -3.08 -17.03 -14.46
N TRP A 24 -1.83 -16.67 -14.22
CA TRP A 24 -1.43 -15.28 -14.01
C TRP A 24 -1.53 -14.46 -15.29
N LEU A 25 -1.14 -15.02 -16.45
CA LEU A 25 -1.30 -14.34 -17.73
C LEU A 25 -2.78 -14.08 -18.06
N SER A 26 -3.65 -15.08 -17.82
CA SER A 26 -5.08 -14.89 -18.04
C SER A 26 -5.73 -13.96 -17.02
N LEU A 27 -5.26 -13.94 -15.77
CA LEU A 27 -5.72 -12.97 -14.78
C LEU A 27 -5.40 -11.53 -15.23
N LEU A 28 -4.17 -11.28 -15.64
CA LEU A 28 -3.73 -9.96 -16.08
C LEU A 28 -4.48 -9.53 -17.36
N ARG A 29 -4.66 -10.44 -18.33
CA ARG A 29 -5.35 -10.14 -19.60
C ARG A 29 -6.85 -9.98 -19.42
N ASP A 30 -7.51 -10.97 -18.81
CA ASP A 30 -8.98 -11.07 -18.83
C ASP A 30 -9.64 -10.24 -17.73
N VAL A 31 -8.95 -10.00 -16.59
CA VAL A 31 -9.50 -9.28 -15.46
C VAL A 31 -8.98 -7.85 -15.40
N PHE A 32 -7.70 -7.65 -15.69
CA PHE A 32 -7.04 -6.34 -15.59
C PHE A 32 -6.77 -5.65 -16.93
N ASP A 33 -7.16 -6.26 -18.05
CA ASP A 33 -7.10 -5.67 -19.40
C ASP A 33 -5.67 -5.28 -19.84
N VAL A 34 -4.69 -6.11 -19.43
CA VAL A 34 -3.29 -5.94 -19.86
C VAL A 34 -3.12 -6.58 -21.22
N ASP A 35 -2.74 -5.80 -22.24
CA ASP A 35 -2.67 -6.27 -23.64
C ASP A 35 -1.61 -7.36 -23.86
N GLU A 36 -0.41 -7.17 -23.31
CA GLU A 36 0.71 -8.12 -23.46
C GLU A 36 1.24 -8.53 -22.09
N PRO A 37 0.49 -9.36 -21.32
CA PRO A 37 0.86 -9.69 -19.95
C PRO A 37 2.20 -10.45 -19.85
N GLU A 38 2.63 -11.16 -20.89
CA GLU A 38 3.93 -11.83 -21.00
C GLU A 38 5.11 -10.87 -20.96
N ASN A 39 4.93 -9.61 -21.34
CA ASN A 39 5.94 -8.56 -21.23
C ASN A 39 5.91 -7.87 -19.86
N PHE A 40 4.84 -8.06 -19.11
CA PHE A 40 4.57 -7.40 -17.84
C PHE A 40 5.03 -8.21 -16.63
N ILE A 41 4.86 -9.54 -16.66
CA ILE A 41 5.21 -10.47 -15.60
C ILE A 41 6.36 -11.39 -16.03
N ARG A 42 7.29 -11.67 -15.14
CA ARG A 42 8.38 -12.63 -15.35
C ARG A 42 8.19 -13.81 -14.44
N PHE A 43 8.33 -15.02 -14.98
CA PHE A 43 8.22 -16.28 -14.25
C PHE A 43 9.60 -16.90 -14.02
N GLU A 44 9.69 -17.77 -13.00
CA GLU A 44 10.89 -18.54 -12.65
C GLU A 44 12.12 -17.64 -12.58
N VAL A 45 12.02 -16.53 -11.82
CA VAL A 45 13.10 -15.56 -11.72
C VAL A 45 14.22 -16.12 -10.82
N PRO A 46 15.44 -16.36 -11.35
CA PRO A 46 16.51 -16.98 -10.61
C PRO A 46 17.02 -16.07 -9.48
N ILE A 47 17.26 -16.67 -8.33
CA ILE A 47 17.90 -16.08 -7.14
C ILE A 47 18.97 -17.04 -6.59
N PRO A 48 19.86 -16.62 -5.67
CA PRO A 48 21.00 -17.46 -5.23
C PRO A 48 20.61 -18.84 -4.70
N HIS A 49 19.41 -19.02 -4.16
CA HIS A 49 18.98 -20.27 -3.54
C HIS A 49 17.61 -20.75 -4.03
N GLY A 50 17.28 -20.53 -5.30
CA GLY A 50 16.02 -20.99 -5.89
C GLY A 50 15.49 -20.07 -6.99
N PHE A 51 14.18 -20.06 -7.11
CA PHE A 51 13.48 -19.26 -8.10
C PHE A 51 12.27 -18.59 -7.44
N ILE A 52 12.01 -17.36 -7.82
CA ILE A 52 10.74 -16.68 -7.53
C ILE A 52 9.74 -17.12 -8.59
N ASP A 53 8.60 -17.67 -8.21
CA ASP A 53 7.61 -18.21 -9.16
C ASP A 53 7.14 -17.15 -10.16
N ALA A 54 6.83 -15.94 -9.70
CA ALA A 54 6.59 -14.82 -10.59
C ALA A 54 6.92 -13.46 -9.95
N LEU A 55 7.35 -12.51 -10.79
CA LEU A 55 7.72 -11.16 -10.39
C LEU A 55 7.16 -10.13 -11.36
N ILE A 56 6.44 -9.14 -10.86
CA ILE A 56 5.99 -7.96 -11.60
C ILE A 56 6.84 -6.77 -11.12
N SER A 57 7.92 -6.51 -11.83
CA SER A 57 8.93 -5.53 -11.39
C SER A 57 8.39 -4.11 -11.35
N ASN A 58 7.53 -3.73 -12.32
CA ASN A 58 6.99 -2.38 -12.43
C ASN A 58 6.11 -2.00 -11.23
N THR A 59 5.31 -2.92 -10.73
CA THR A 59 4.41 -2.71 -9.61
C THR A 59 4.94 -3.26 -8.29
N LYS A 60 6.18 -3.80 -8.31
CA LYS A 60 6.88 -4.34 -7.14
C LYS A 60 6.08 -5.45 -6.45
N VAL A 61 5.64 -6.43 -7.20
CA VAL A 61 4.89 -7.59 -6.71
C VAL A 61 5.72 -8.86 -6.89
N LEU A 62 5.92 -9.60 -5.80
CA LEU A 62 6.46 -10.95 -5.77
C LEU A 62 5.31 -11.92 -5.55
N ILE A 63 5.25 -12.97 -6.34
CA ILE A 63 4.22 -13.99 -6.29
C ILE A 63 4.86 -15.33 -5.94
N GLU A 64 4.29 -16.00 -4.94
CA GLU A 64 4.58 -17.37 -4.57
C GLU A 64 3.33 -18.22 -4.86
N GLN A 65 3.44 -19.10 -5.85
CA GLN A 65 2.34 -19.93 -6.30
C GLN A 65 2.41 -21.33 -5.67
N LYS A 66 1.28 -21.85 -5.27
CA LYS A 66 1.13 -23.20 -4.74
C LYS A 66 0.02 -23.95 -5.46
N SER A 67 0.07 -25.27 -5.40
CA SER A 67 -1.01 -26.14 -5.89
C SER A 67 -2.31 -25.93 -5.10
N SER A 68 -3.44 -26.20 -5.72
CA SER A 68 -4.77 -26.00 -5.10
C SER A 68 -5.04 -26.87 -3.87
N SER A 69 -4.23 -27.90 -3.61
CA SER A 69 -4.29 -28.73 -2.42
C SER A 69 -3.56 -28.15 -1.21
N VAL A 70 -2.71 -27.14 -1.42
CA VAL A 70 -1.88 -26.54 -0.35
C VAL A 70 -2.70 -25.53 0.44
N ASN A 71 -2.64 -25.61 1.76
CA ASN A 71 -3.25 -24.64 2.65
C ASN A 71 -2.33 -23.41 2.81
N LEU A 72 -2.82 -22.24 2.43
CA LEU A 72 -2.04 -20.99 2.57
C LEU A 72 -2.00 -20.45 4.02
N ASP A 73 -2.67 -21.09 5.00
CA ASP A 73 -2.49 -20.75 6.41
C ASP A 73 -1.13 -21.19 6.96
N ASP A 74 -0.37 -22.02 6.21
CA ASP A 74 1.00 -22.34 6.55
C ASP A 74 1.89 -21.09 6.39
N GLU A 75 2.40 -20.60 7.53
CA GLU A 75 3.25 -19.42 7.59
C GLU A 75 4.56 -19.58 6.78
N GLU A 76 5.04 -20.82 6.60
CA GLU A 76 6.27 -21.10 5.85
C GLU A 76 6.17 -20.65 4.39
N ILE A 77 4.97 -20.63 3.81
CA ILE A 77 4.76 -20.15 2.43
C ILE A 77 5.09 -18.66 2.32
N PHE A 78 4.57 -17.86 3.27
CA PHE A 78 4.89 -16.44 3.32
C PHE A 78 6.35 -16.20 3.67
N LEU A 79 6.90 -16.95 4.64
CA LEU A 79 8.30 -16.82 5.04
C LEU A 79 9.25 -17.19 3.90
N GLN A 80 8.92 -18.19 3.08
CA GLN A 80 9.66 -18.53 1.86
C GLN A 80 9.69 -17.35 0.90
N ALA A 81 8.52 -16.79 0.56
CA ALA A 81 8.41 -15.65 -0.35
C ALA A 81 9.15 -14.42 0.21
N LYS A 82 9.06 -14.18 1.51
CA LYS A 82 9.79 -13.11 2.19
C LYS A 82 11.31 -13.30 2.11
N ARG A 83 11.82 -14.51 2.38
CA ARG A 83 13.25 -14.82 2.22
C ARG A 83 13.71 -14.51 0.79
N TYR A 84 12.94 -14.89 -0.21
CA TYR A 84 13.26 -14.59 -1.61
C TYR A 84 13.28 -13.08 -1.89
N ASN A 85 12.31 -12.34 -1.38
CA ASN A 85 12.29 -10.89 -1.48
C ASN A 85 13.51 -10.24 -0.81
N ASP A 86 13.97 -10.80 0.31
CA ASP A 86 15.12 -10.28 1.05
C ASP A 86 16.45 -10.48 0.30
N THR A 87 16.55 -11.46 -0.61
CA THR A 87 17.72 -11.66 -1.47
C THR A 87 17.82 -10.67 -2.62
N LEU A 88 16.71 -9.98 -2.96
CA LEU A 88 16.71 -9.00 -4.04
C LEU A 88 17.45 -7.72 -3.61
N GLU A 89 18.09 -7.06 -4.60
CA GLU A 89 18.61 -5.73 -4.40
C GLU A 89 17.52 -4.75 -3.95
N PHE A 90 17.88 -3.77 -3.13
CA PHE A 90 16.92 -2.83 -2.54
C PHE A 90 15.98 -2.18 -3.56
N SER A 91 16.50 -1.80 -4.72
CA SER A 91 15.72 -1.20 -5.83
C SER A 91 14.68 -2.15 -6.43
N ARG A 92 14.92 -3.47 -6.33
CA ARG A 92 14.10 -4.53 -6.89
C ARG A 92 13.18 -5.20 -5.87
N LYS A 93 13.33 -4.90 -4.58
CA LYS A 93 12.49 -5.47 -3.53
C LYS A 93 11.02 -5.22 -3.82
N ALA A 94 10.24 -6.28 -3.69
CA ALA A 94 8.79 -6.20 -3.82
C ALA A 94 8.20 -5.52 -2.58
N ARG A 95 7.25 -4.62 -2.82
CA ARG A 95 6.38 -4.06 -1.79
C ARG A 95 5.26 -5.02 -1.42
N TRP A 96 4.75 -5.72 -2.44
CA TRP A 96 3.65 -6.64 -2.27
C TRP A 96 4.13 -8.07 -2.43
N ILE A 97 3.84 -8.93 -1.45
CA ILE A 97 3.99 -10.36 -1.60
C ILE A 97 2.59 -10.95 -1.74
N VAL A 98 2.39 -11.76 -2.77
CA VAL A 98 1.13 -12.46 -3.03
C VAL A 98 1.39 -13.96 -2.97
N THR A 99 0.76 -14.66 -2.05
CA THR A 99 0.70 -16.13 -2.10
C THR A 99 -0.64 -16.55 -2.71
N CYS A 100 -0.62 -17.53 -3.59
CA CYS A 100 -1.80 -18.00 -4.31
C CYS A 100 -1.80 -19.53 -4.47
N ASN A 101 -2.97 -20.14 -4.35
CA ASN A 101 -3.17 -21.57 -4.61
C ASN A 101 -4.32 -21.84 -5.61
N PHE A 102 -4.58 -20.93 -6.54
CA PHE A 102 -5.69 -20.94 -7.50
C PHE A 102 -7.08 -20.74 -6.89
N LYS A 103 -7.27 -21.03 -5.60
CA LYS A 103 -8.55 -20.87 -4.89
C LYS A 103 -8.62 -19.59 -4.08
N GLU A 104 -7.45 -19.11 -3.67
CA GLU A 104 -7.30 -18.01 -2.74
C GLU A 104 -6.05 -17.20 -3.08
N PHE A 105 -6.15 -15.88 -2.92
CA PHE A 105 -5.04 -14.94 -2.94
C PHE A 105 -4.85 -14.39 -1.53
N ARG A 106 -3.62 -14.34 -1.04
CA ARG A 106 -3.23 -13.63 0.18
C ARG A 106 -2.21 -12.58 -0.17
N VAL A 107 -2.48 -11.36 0.22
CA VAL A 107 -1.68 -10.19 -0.11
C VAL A 107 -1.08 -9.62 1.16
N PHE A 108 0.24 -9.51 1.17
CA PHE A 108 1.02 -8.98 2.27
C PHE A 108 1.66 -7.65 1.85
N ASP A 109 1.36 -6.56 2.56
CA ASP A 109 1.96 -5.24 2.35
C ASP A 109 3.23 -5.11 3.18
N MET A 110 4.38 -5.18 2.53
CA MET A 110 5.70 -5.15 3.18
C MET A 110 6.06 -3.77 3.76
N ASP A 111 5.29 -2.72 3.46
CA ASP A 111 5.42 -1.42 4.12
C ASP A 111 4.81 -1.43 5.54
N LYS A 112 4.00 -2.45 5.89
CA LYS A 112 3.48 -2.62 7.24
C LYS A 112 4.55 -3.20 8.16
N LYS A 113 4.51 -2.82 9.44
CA LYS A 113 5.45 -3.33 10.46
C LYS A 113 5.35 -4.85 10.66
N PHE A 114 4.14 -5.40 10.54
CA PHE A 114 3.82 -6.82 10.71
C PHE A 114 2.89 -7.27 9.57
N PRO A 115 3.42 -7.46 8.34
CA PRO A 115 2.60 -7.81 7.18
C PRO A 115 1.88 -9.15 7.34
N GLU A 116 2.45 -10.08 8.10
CA GLU A 116 1.94 -11.44 8.33
C GLU A 116 0.67 -11.49 9.19
N ARG A 117 0.42 -10.47 10.03
CA ARG A 117 -0.68 -10.51 11.02
C ARG A 117 -2.06 -10.37 10.42
N ASP A 118 -2.16 -9.62 9.32
CA ASP A 118 -3.46 -9.31 8.70
C ASP A 118 -3.33 -9.20 7.17
N PRO A 119 -3.06 -10.32 6.47
CA PRO A 119 -3.02 -10.34 5.02
C PRO A 119 -4.44 -10.14 4.45
N LEU A 120 -4.53 -9.41 3.35
CA LEU A 120 -5.78 -9.35 2.60
C LEU A 120 -6.05 -10.71 1.96
N LYS A 121 -7.20 -11.31 2.29
CA LYS A 121 -7.63 -12.61 1.75
C LYS A 121 -8.76 -12.41 0.73
N ILE A 122 -8.58 -12.97 -0.47
CA ILE A 122 -9.57 -12.92 -1.54
C ILE A 122 -9.70 -14.34 -2.11
N PHE A 123 -10.88 -14.93 -1.98
CA PHE A 123 -11.17 -16.21 -2.61
C PHE A 123 -11.46 -16.02 -4.11
N LEU A 124 -11.12 -17.02 -4.92
CA LEU A 124 -11.34 -16.98 -6.36
C LEU A 124 -12.80 -16.64 -6.72
N PHE A 125 -13.79 -17.22 -6.03
CA PHE A 125 -15.21 -16.96 -6.28
C PHE A 125 -15.65 -15.52 -5.93
N GLU A 126 -14.90 -14.81 -5.07
CA GLU A 126 -15.16 -13.42 -4.70
C GLU A 126 -14.56 -12.42 -5.71
N LEU A 127 -13.62 -12.86 -6.55
CA LEU A 127 -12.88 -12.03 -7.48
C LEU A 127 -13.76 -11.08 -8.30
N PRO A 128 -14.95 -11.49 -8.82
CA PRO A 128 -15.80 -10.58 -9.60
C PRO A 128 -16.24 -9.31 -8.84
N LYS A 129 -16.24 -9.36 -7.50
CA LYS A 129 -16.60 -8.20 -6.65
C LYS A 129 -15.37 -7.55 -6.04
N LYS A 130 -14.31 -8.31 -5.76
CA LYS A 130 -13.15 -7.88 -4.99
C LYS A 130 -11.89 -7.64 -5.83
N PHE A 131 -11.91 -7.85 -7.16
CA PHE A 131 -10.73 -7.64 -8.01
C PHE A 131 -10.12 -6.23 -7.88
N PRO A 132 -10.87 -5.13 -7.57
CA PRO A 132 -10.24 -3.83 -7.41
C PRO A 132 -9.22 -3.79 -6.27
N ALA A 133 -9.34 -4.68 -5.29
CA ALA A 133 -8.35 -4.79 -4.21
C ALA A 133 -7.01 -5.38 -4.69
N LEU A 134 -6.97 -5.98 -5.89
CA LEU A 134 -5.76 -6.46 -6.56
C LEU A 134 -5.24 -5.49 -7.64
N ASN A 135 -5.78 -4.27 -7.76
CA ASN A 135 -5.33 -3.28 -8.75
C ASN A 135 -3.84 -2.96 -8.65
N PHE A 136 -3.23 -3.15 -7.48
CA PHE A 136 -1.79 -2.98 -7.30
C PHE A 136 -0.94 -3.92 -8.19
N LEU A 137 -1.54 -4.99 -8.74
CA LEU A 137 -0.85 -5.86 -9.71
C LEU A 137 -0.48 -5.11 -10.98
N VAL A 138 -1.32 -4.15 -11.40
CA VAL A 138 -1.20 -3.44 -12.70
C VAL A 138 -1.03 -1.93 -12.53
N GLU A 139 -1.50 -1.36 -11.44
CA GLU A 139 -1.37 0.07 -11.15
C GLU A 139 -0.03 0.35 -10.47
N LEU A 140 0.82 1.05 -11.17
CA LEU A 140 1.84 1.86 -10.53
C LEU A 140 1.11 2.93 -9.71
N LYS A 141 0.89 2.68 -8.42
CA LYS A 141 0.74 3.81 -7.50
C LYS A 141 2.12 4.45 -7.43
N ASP A 142 2.38 5.34 -8.37
CA ASP A 142 3.56 6.15 -8.38
C ASP A 142 3.72 6.72 -6.97
N LYS A 143 4.89 6.53 -6.37
CA LYS A 143 5.26 7.20 -5.11
C LYS A 143 4.96 8.70 -5.24
N ILE A 144 5.15 9.26 -6.44
CA ILE A 144 4.81 10.63 -6.83
C ILE A 144 3.31 10.92 -6.75
N SER A 145 2.42 10.01 -7.19
CA SER A 145 0.97 10.23 -7.13
C SER A 145 0.47 10.10 -5.69
N LEU A 146 1.02 9.19 -4.89
CA LEU A 146 0.71 9.06 -3.47
C LEU A 146 1.22 10.26 -2.67
N GLU A 147 2.46 10.68 -2.93
CA GLU A 147 3.04 11.90 -2.32
C GLU A 147 2.25 13.15 -2.71
N ARG A 148 1.79 13.24 -3.97
CA ARG A 148 0.94 14.33 -4.44
C ARG A 148 -0.44 14.31 -3.77
N GLU A 149 -1.08 13.17 -3.65
CA GLU A 149 -2.36 13.01 -2.96
C GLU A 149 -2.25 13.36 -1.47
N LEU A 150 -1.18 12.88 -0.81
CA LEU A 150 -0.87 13.22 0.59
C LEU A 150 -0.60 14.72 0.75
N SER A 151 0.15 15.32 -0.17
CA SER A 151 0.42 16.76 -0.17
C SER A 151 -0.84 17.59 -0.36
N ILE A 152 -1.75 17.19 -1.24
CA ILE A 152 -3.05 17.85 -1.43
C ILE A 152 -3.91 17.72 -0.17
N LYS A 153 -4.00 16.54 0.44
CA LYS A 153 -4.74 16.33 1.70
C LYS A 153 -4.15 17.13 2.85
N ALA A 154 -2.83 17.14 2.98
CA ALA A 154 -2.13 17.95 3.98
C ALA A 154 -2.41 19.45 3.75
N GLY A 155 -2.30 19.94 2.51
CA GLY A 155 -2.61 21.33 2.16
C GLY A 155 -4.07 21.71 2.50
N ALA A 156 -5.02 20.83 2.28
CA ALA A 156 -6.44 21.06 2.62
C ALA A 156 -6.64 21.17 4.15
N ILE A 157 -5.92 20.37 4.95
CA ILE A 157 -5.96 20.46 6.42
C ILE A 157 -5.35 21.78 6.89
N VAL A 158 -4.20 22.16 6.36
CA VAL A 158 -3.53 23.45 6.66
C VAL A 158 -4.45 24.62 6.30
N ALA A 159 -5.09 24.59 5.14
CA ALA A 159 -6.04 25.64 4.72
C ALA A 159 -7.25 25.75 5.67
N LYS A 160 -7.76 24.62 6.20
CA LYS A 160 -8.82 24.63 7.21
C LYS A 160 -8.36 25.26 8.52
N ILE A 161 -7.16 24.90 9.01
CA ILE A 161 -6.58 25.47 10.23
C ILE A 161 -6.39 26.98 10.04
N TYR A 162 -5.78 27.39 8.94
CA TYR A 162 -5.57 28.80 8.60
C TYR A 162 -6.88 29.59 8.54
N GLY A 163 -7.88 29.07 7.81
CA GLY A 163 -9.18 29.72 7.69
C GLY A 163 -9.92 29.84 9.02
N GLY A 164 -9.89 28.78 9.85
CA GLY A 164 -10.47 28.81 11.19
C GLY A 164 -9.81 29.83 12.11
N LEU A 165 -8.49 29.85 12.18
CA LEU A 165 -7.74 30.80 13.00
C LEU A 165 -7.92 32.24 12.50
N ARG A 166 -7.91 32.47 11.20
CA ARG A 166 -8.16 33.80 10.61
C ARG A 166 -9.55 34.33 10.96
N ALA A 167 -10.56 33.51 10.89
CA ALA A 167 -11.93 33.90 11.22
C ALA A 167 -12.10 34.17 12.73
N GLU A 168 -11.60 33.29 13.56
CA GLU A 168 -11.69 33.39 15.03
C GLU A 168 -10.94 34.63 15.57
N LEU A 169 -9.72 34.84 15.08
CA LEU A 169 -8.87 35.96 15.50
C LEU A 169 -9.18 37.28 14.77
N LYS A 170 -10.13 37.30 13.83
CA LYS A 170 -10.55 38.46 13.00
C LYS A 170 -9.36 39.19 12.34
N ILE A 171 -8.39 38.40 11.85
CA ILE A 171 -7.12 38.92 11.31
C ILE A 171 -7.38 39.54 9.92
N GLN A 172 -7.02 40.84 9.76
CA GLN A 172 -7.21 41.59 8.51
C GLN A 172 -5.96 42.36 8.05
N THR A 173 -5.01 42.64 8.94
CA THR A 173 -3.80 43.41 8.59
C THR A 173 -2.72 42.52 7.96
N PRO A 174 -1.88 43.05 7.05
CA PRO A 174 -0.82 42.27 6.40
C PRO A 174 0.17 41.66 7.40
N ASP A 175 0.55 42.38 8.45
CA ASP A 175 1.49 41.91 9.47
C ASP A 175 0.90 40.74 10.28
N ALA A 176 -0.36 40.87 10.72
CA ALA A 176 -1.07 39.79 11.41
C ALA A 176 -1.31 38.56 10.53
N LEU A 177 -1.48 38.72 9.22
CA LEU A 177 -1.53 37.62 8.26
C LEU A 177 -0.18 36.91 8.13
N SER A 178 0.93 37.67 8.17
CA SER A 178 2.28 37.10 8.17
C SER A 178 2.52 36.27 9.43
N ASP A 179 2.11 36.76 10.59
CA ASP A 179 2.26 36.04 11.86
C ASP A 179 1.34 34.80 11.91
N LEU A 180 0.13 34.87 11.38
CA LEU A 180 -0.74 33.70 11.22
C LEU A 180 -0.10 32.63 10.33
N ASN A 181 0.56 33.00 9.23
CA ASN A 181 1.28 32.07 8.38
C ASN A 181 2.41 31.37 9.15
N LYS A 182 3.21 32.13 9.92
CA LYS A 182 4.27 31.57 10.77
C LYS A 182 3.70 30.59 11.79
N LEU A 183 2.60 30.95 12.45
CA LEU A 183 1.91 30.09 13.41
C LEU A 183 1.45 28.78 12.75
N CYS A 184 0.79 28.84 11.60
CA CYS A 184 0.34 27.64 10.87
C CYS A 184 1.51 26.72 10.50
N VAL A 185 2.64 27.27 10.03
CA VAL A 185 3.84 26.47 9.71
C VAL A 185 4.39 25.78 10.96
N ARG A 186 4.47 26.49 12.09
CA ARG A 186 4.93 25.94 13.38
C ARG A 186 4.01 24.81 13.88
N LEU A 187 2.69 25.02 13.81
CA LEU A 187 1.71 24.00 14.21
C LEU A 187 1.84 22.72 13.38
N VAL A 188 1.95 22.86 12.05
CA VAL A 188 2.15 21.74 11.15
C VAL A 188 3.45 21.02 11.45
N PHE A 189 4.55 21.76 11.69
CA PHE A 189 5.83 21.18 12.06
C PHE A 189 5.74 20.40 13.38
N CYS A 190 5.11 20.96 14.41
CA CYS A 190 4.95 20.28 15.70
C CYS A 190 4.09 19.01 15.59
N LEU A 191 3.01 19.03 14.81
CA LEU A 191 2.19 17.85 14.56
C LEU A 191 2.95 16.77 13.78
N TYR A 192 3.77 17.19 12.82
CA TYR A 192 4.64 16.27 12.07
C TYR A 192 5.72 15.67 12.99
N ALA A 193 6.43 16.48 13.75
CA ALA A 193 7.46 16.04 14.69
C ALA A 193 6.91 15.06 15.73
N GLU A 194 5.68 15.28 16.20
CA GLU A 194 4.97 14.34 17.07
C GLU A 194 4.68 13.01 16.35
N SER A 195 4.29 13.06 15.08
CA SER A 195 3.92 11.85 14.31
C SER A 195 5.11 10.91 14.07
N ILE A 196 6.33 11.43 14.04
CA ILE A 196 7.59 10.69 13.88
C ILE A 196 8.37 10.53 15.20
N ASP A 197 7.70 10.81 16.31
CA ASP A 197 8.18 10.59 17.69
C ASP A 197 9.45 11.37 18.08
N ILE A 198 9.70 12.54 17.45
CA ILE A 198 10.84 13.42 17.79
C ILE A 198 10.79 13.87 19.26
N PHE A 199 9.60 14.03 19.83
CA PHE A 199 9.43 14.48 21.20
C PHE A 199 9.60 13.37 22.26
N GLY A 200 9.88 12.11 21.84
CA GLY A 200 10.12 10.98 22.74
C GLY A 200 8.90 10.48 23.53
N LYS A 201 7.74 11.09 23.36
CA LYS A 201 6.45 10.66 23.92
C LYS A 201 5.33 10.90 22.93
N HIS A 202 4.47 9.92 22.73
CA HIS A 202 3.27 10.07 21.90
C HIS A 202 2.30 11.10 22.46
N LYS A 203 1.77 11.97 21.60
CA LYS A 203 0.67 12.93 21.86
C LYS A 203 0.98 14.10 22.79
N ILE A 204 2.23 14.38 23.11
CA ILE A 204 2.63 15.51 23.96
C ILE A 204 2.08 16.85 23.45
N PHE A 205 2.27 17.12 22.17
CA PHE A 205 1.83 18.37 21.55
C PHE A 205 0.30 18.48 21.48
N ARG A 206 -0.38 17.39 21.18
CA ARG A 206 -1.86 17.34 21.20
C ARG A 206 -2.44 17.50 22.58
N GLU A 207 -1.80 16.95 23.61
CA GLU A 207 -2.20 17.15 25.01
C GLU A 207 -1.99 18.59 25.46
N TYR A 208 -0.86 19.18 25.09
CA TYR A 208 -0.60 20.60 25.31
C TYR A 208 -1.68 21.48 24.67
N LEU A 209 -2.01 21.26 23.40
CA LEU A 209 -3.08 22.00 22.71
C LEU A 209 -4.46 21.85 23.37
N ARG A 210 -4.78 20.64 23.88
CA ARG A 210 -6.04 20.40 24.61
C ARG A 210 -6.08 21.07 25.97
N GLY A 211 -4.95 21.20 26.64
CA GLY A 211 -4.81 21.86 27.95
C GLY A 211 -4.76 23.38 27.85
N SER A 212 -4.44 23.93 26.69
CA SER A 212 -4.35 25.37 26.46
C SER A 212 -5.73 26.01 26.52
N ARG A 213 -5.91 26.95 27.46
CA ARG A 213 -7.15 27.73 27.62
C ARG A 213 -7.13 29.03 26.81
N ASN A 214 -5.96 29.50 26.38
CA ASN A 214 -5.81 30.73 25.62
C ASN A 214 -4.69 30.57 24.58
N ILE A 215 -5.07 30.12 23.39
CA ILE A 215 -4.16 29.88 22.25
C ILE A 215 -3.28 31.11 21.95
N ARG A 216 -3.79 32.31 22.17
CA ARG A 216 -3.07 33.54 21.87
C ARG A 216 -1.92 33.82 22.86
N GLN A 217 -2.07 33.43 24.11
CA GLN A 217 -1.00 33.60 25.14
C GLN A 217 0.00 32.45 25.13
N ASP A 218 -0.45 31.25 24.75
CA ASP A 218 0.35 30.03 24.86
C ASP A 218 1.17 29.71 23.61
N LEU A 219 0.80 30.28 22.43
CA LEU A 219 1.42 29.99 21.13
C LEU A 219 2.07 31.20 20.44
N LEU A 220 1.90 32.40 20.92
CA LEU A 220 2.56 33.63 20.45
C LEU A 220 3.63 34.09 21.44
#